data_08c117d599277682419bf21243363ddd
#
_entry.id   08c117d599277682419bf21243363ddd
#
_cell.length_a   1.000
_cell.length_b   1.000
_cell.length_c   1.000
_cell.angle_alpha   90.00
_cell.angle_beta   90.00
_cell.angle_gamma   90.00
#
_symmetry.space_group_name_H-M   'P 1'
#
loop_
_entity.id
_entity.type
_entity.pdbx_description
1 polymer ?
#
loop_
_entity_poly.entity_id
_entity_poly.type
_entity_poly.pdbx_seq_one_letter_code
_entity_poly.pdbx_strand_id
1 'polypeptide(L)'
;YKVTFVRNVTDIDDKILDKAAAAGQQWWERAYIYEREFTEAYNTLGVEPPTYEPRATGHMIDMIDLIKQIIDNGHGYVVTDENGNPTGNVYFDVASWPHYGELTHQKQTAVADAASEVADAMGPSVDNAGNDKYNPVDPADMSEDKHDPRDFALWKAPKDSDPLDARWNTPFGTGRPGWHIECSAMSHRYLKDM
;
A
#
# COMPACT_ATOMS: atom_id res chain seq x y z
N TYR A 1 4.03 -24.66 20.94
CA TYR A 1 4.75 -23.51 20.41
C TYR A 1 4.22 -22.23 21.05
N LYS A 2 5.09 -21.24 21.27
CA LYS A 2 4.68 -19.88 21.60
C LYS A 2 4.49 -19.15 20.27
N VAL A 3 3.27 -18.67 20.00
CA VAL A 3 2.93 -17.97 18.77
C VAL A 3 2.67 -16.52 19.09
N THR A 4 3.26 -15.61 18.30
CA THR A 4 2.90 -14.19 18.28
C THR A 4 2.16 -13.94 16.97
N PHE A 5 0.87 -13.60 17.07
CA PHE A 5 0.04 -13.29 15.92
C PHE A 5 -0.22 -11.79 15.86
N VAL A 6 0.15 -11.18 14.74
CA VAL A 6 -0.08 -9.77 14.48
C VAL A 6 -1.05 -9.63 13.32
N ARG A 7 -2.16 -8.93 13.53
CA ARG A 7 -3.15 -8.60 12.51
C ARG A 7 -3.25 -7.09 12.38
N ASN A 8 -3.01 -6.56 11.20
CA ASN A 8 -3.14 -5.12 10.96
C ASN A 8 -4.59 -4.69 10.77
N VAL A 9 -4.85 -3.43 11.08
CA VAL A 9 -6.08 -2.72 10.73
C VAL A 9 -5.70 -1.60 9.75
N THR A 10 -6.15 -1.72 8.51
CA THR A 10 -6.10 -0.65 7.52
C THR A 10 -7.26 0.30 7.81
N ASP A 11 -6.98 1.35 8.55
CA ASP A 11 -7.97 2.36 8.96
C ASP A 11 -7.90 3.66 8.14
N ILE A 12 -7.01 3.71 7.14
CA ILE A 12 -6.89 4.77 6.15
C ILE A 12 -6.59 4.18 4.77
N ASP A 13 -7.37 4.48 3.76
CA ASP A 13 -7.20 4.01 2.38
C ASP A 13 -8.14 4.80 1.44
N ASP A 14 -7.85 4.85 0.15
CA ASP A 14 -8.70 5.50 -0.86
C ASP A 14 -10.16 5.05 -0.78
N LYS A 15 -10.38 3.73 -0.66
CA LYS A 15 -11.75 3.16 -0.60
C LYS A 15 -12.50 3.55 0.67
N ILE A 16 -11.78 3.76 1.78
CA ILE A 16 -12.38 4.23 3.03
C ILE A 16 -12.85 5.68 2.85
N LEU A 17 -11.96 6.54 2.31
CA LEU A 17 -12.26 7.95 2.06
C LEU A 17 -13.47 8.09 1.11
N ASP A 18 -13.43 7.42 -0.03
CA ASP A 18 -14.49 7.49 -1.05
C ASP A 18 -15.83 7.00 -0.51
N LYS A 19 -15.83 5.86 0.20
CA LYS A 19 -17.06 5.29 0.77
C LYS A 19 -17.60 6.10 1.94
N ALA A 20 -16.74 6.73 2.73
CA ALA A 20 -17.15 7.61 3.81
C ALA A 20 -17.81 8.87 3.24
N ALA A 21 -17.18 9.51 2.24
CA ALA A 21 -17.75 10.66 1.55
C ALA A 21 -19.11 10.35 0.92
N ALA A 22 -19.24 9.22 0.23
CA ALA A 22 -20.49 8.77 -0.38
C ALA A 22 -21.60 8.51 0.66
N ALA A 23 -21.26 8.13 1.88
CA ALA A 23 -22.19 7.87 2.97
C ALA A 23 -22.44 9.10 3.87
N GLY A 24 -21.80 10.24 3.61
CA GLY A 24 -21.85 11.42 4.49
C GLY A 24 -21.26 11.19 5.89
N GLN A 25 -20.31 10.28 6.00
CA GLN A 25 -19.62 9.91 7.23
C GLN A 25 -18.20 10.50 7.26
N GLN A 26 -17.64 10.63 8.47
CA GLN A 26 -16.20 10.85 8.60
C GLN A 26 -15.43 9.57 8.27
N TRP A 27 -14.26 9.68 7.66
CA TRP A 27 -13.47 8.52 7.24
C TRP A 27 -13.06 7.63 8.44
N TRP A 28 -12.62 8.24 9.53
CA TRP A 28 -12.26 7.55 10.76
C TRP A 28 -13.48 6.90 11.48
N GLU A 29 -14.65 7.53 11.40
CA GLU A 29 -15.91 6.96 11.90
C GLU A 29 -16.24 5.67 11.14
N ARG A 30 -16.16 5.72 9.81
CA ARG A 30 -16.40 4.56 8.96
C ARG A 30 -15.41 3.43 9.24
N ALA A 31 -14.12 3.72 9.30
CA ALA A 31 -13.09 2.74 9.63
C ALA A 31 -13.38 2.05 10.97
N TYR A 32 -13.71 2.84 11.99
CA TYR A 32 -14.02 2.35 13.32
C TYR A 32 -15.27 1.46 13.38
N ILE A 33 -16.34 1.80 12.65
CA ILE A 33 -17.55 0.98 12.59
C ILE A 33 -17.23 -0.41 12.04
N TYR A 34 -16.56 -0.47 10.89
CA TYR A 34 -16.25 -1.74 10.22
C TYR A 34 -15.18 -2.56 10.97
N GLU A 35 -14.24 -1.93 11.63
CA GLU A 35 -13.31 -2.63 12.52
C GLU A 35 -14.06 -3.37 13.65
N ARG A 36 -15.05 -2.74 14.22
CA ARG A 36 -15.86 -3.37 15.27
C ARG A 36 -16.73 -4.50 14.74
N GLU A 37 -17.41 -4.29 13.62
CA GLU A 37 -18.19 -5.35 12.96
C GLU A 37 -17.35 -6.55 12.62
N PHE A 38 -16.14 -6.33 12.09
CA PHE A 38 -15.17 -7.35 11.80
C PHE A 38 -14.75 -8.13 13.06
N THR A 39 -14.43 -7.43 14.14
CA THR A 39 -14.05 -8.04 15.42
C THR A 39 -15.21 -8.87 16.00
N GLU A 40 -16.44 -8.37 15.94
CA GLU A 40 -17.64 -9.08 16.39
C GLU A 40 -17.89 -10.36 15.59
N ALA A 41 -17.69 -10.31 14.27
CA ALA A 41 -17.82 -11.50 13.40
C ALA A 41 -16.80 -12.58 13.79
N TYR A 42 -15.54 -12.22 14.02
CA TYR A 42 -14.50 -13.17 14.47
C TYR A 42 -14.82 -13.74 15.87
N ASN A 43 -15.27 -12.91 16.79
CA ASN A 43 -15.70 -13.36 18.14
C ASN A 43 -16.86 -14.38 18.03
N THR A 44 -17.83 -14.13 17.15
CA THR A 44 -18.95 -15.04 16.91
C THR A 44 -18.50 -16.40 16.37
N LEU A 45 -17.42 -16.43 15.59
CA LEU A 45 -16.81 -17.66 15.08
C LEU A 45 -15.88 -18.34 16.08
N GLY A 46 -15.67 -17.75 17.27
CA GLY A 46 -14.77 -18.28 18.30
C GLY A 46 -13.28 -18.17 17.91
N VAL A 47 -12.92 -17.23 17.04
CA VAL A 47 -11.53 -16.98 16.67
C VAL A 47 -10.81 -16.26 17.80
N GLU A 48 -9.65 -16.81 18.19
CA GLU A 48 -8.81 -16.17 19.21
C GLU A 48 -8.33 -14.80 18.75
N PRO A 49 -8.30 -13.79 19.64
CA PRO A 49 -7.81 -12.45 19.29
C PRO A 49 -6.31 -12.49 18.96
N PRO A 50 -5.83 -11.61 18.10
CA PRO A 50 -4.40 -11.49 17.81
C PRO A 50 -3.64 -11.02 19.05
N THR A 51 -2.32 -11.31 19.11
CA THR A 51 -1.44 -10.81 20.16
C THR A 51 -1.33 -9.27 20.10
N TYR A 52 -1.23 -8.74 18.88
CA TYR A 52 -1.24 -7.31 18.59
C TYR A 52 -2.13 -7.01 17.40
N GLU A 53 -2.82 -5.89 17.46
CA GLU A 53 -3.70 -5.42 16.39
C GLU A 53 -3.42 -3.93 16.07
N PRO A 54 -2.27 -3.65 15.39
CA PRO A 54 -1.87 -2.28 15.08
C PRO A 54 -2.74 -1.67 13.98
N ARG A 55 -3.03 -0.37 14.11
CA ARG A 55 -3.69 0.44 13.09
C ARG A 55 -2.67 1.20 12.27
N ALA A 56 -2.92 1.36 10.97
CA ALA A 56 -2.08 2.12 10.06
C ALA A 56 -1.88 3.56 10.54
N THR A 57 -2.95 4.26 10.95
CA THR A 57 -2.86 5.64 11.44
C THR A 57 -2.00 5.81 12.70
N GLY A 58 -1.86 4.76 13.50
CA GLY A 58 -0.99 4.74 14.68
C GLY A 58 0.50 4.60 14.35
N HIS A 59 0.87 4.34 13.08
CA HIS A 59 2.22 3.99 12.66
C HIS A 59 2.78 4.91 11.57
N MET A 60 2.28 6.14 11.47
CA MET A 60 2.74 7.11 10.45
C MET A 60 4.24 7.40 10.54
N ILE A 61 4.80 7.50 11.75
CA ILE A 61 6.23 7.74 11.95
C ILE A 61 7.04 6.53 11.47
N ASP A 62 6.60 5.32 11.80
CA ASP A 62 7.28 4.09 11.36
C ASP A 62 7.28 3.98 9.82
N MET A 63 6.18 4.36 9.17
CA MET A 63 6.09 4.38 7.70
C MET A 63 7.01 5.43 7.09
N ILE A 64 7.00 6.67 7.61
CA ILE A 64 7.86 7.76 7.13
C ILE A 64 9.34 7.38 7.25
N ASP A 65 9.74 6.78 8.36
CA ASP A 65 11.11 6.35 8.59
C ASP A 65 11.51 5.19 7.68
N LEU A 66 10.61 4.24 7.43
CA LEU A 66 10.85 3.15 6.47
C LEU A 66 10.95 3.68 5.03
N ILE A 67 10.09 4.62 4.63
CA ILE A 67 10.16 5.26 3.32
C ILE A 67 11.51 5.97 3.12
N LYS A 68 11.99 6.72 4.12
CA LYS A 68 13.32 7.33 4.07
C LYS A 68 14.42 6.31 3.84
N GLN A 69 14.40 5.20 4.59
CA GLN A 69 15.39 4.13 4.42
C GLN A 69 15.33 3.53 3.00
N ILE A 70 14.14 3.34 2.43
CA ILE A 70 13.96 2.85 1.06
C ILE A 70 14.58 3.84 0.05
N ILE A 71 14.33 5.15 0.22
CA ILE A 71 14.89 6.19 -0.65
C ILE A 71 16.41 6.26 -0.49
N ASP A 72 16.91 6.28 0.74
CA ASP A 72 18.35 6.39 1.04
C ASP A 72 19.14 5.18 0.49
N ASN A 73 18.49 4.01 0.40
CA ASN A 73 19.05 2.80 -0.22
C ASN A 73 18.90 2.76 -1.75
N GLY A 74 18.32 3.77 -2.37
CA GLY A 74 18.17 3.87 -3.83
C GLY A 74 17.04 3.03 -4.40
N HIS A 75 16.05 2.65 -3.60
CA HIS A 75 14.91 1.81 -4.01
C HIS A 75 13.58 2.56 -4.04
N GLY A 76 13.60 3.86 -3.85
CA GLY A 76 12.42 4.70 -3.93
C GLY A 76 12.75 6.10 -4.45
N TYR A 77 11.78 6.79 -4.98
CA TYR A 77 11.94 8.14 -5.48
C TYR A 77 10.76 9.02 -5.10
N VAL A 78 11.06 10.31 -4.88
CA VAL A 78 10.09 11.37 -4.59
C VAL A 78 9.76 12.08 -5.88
N VAL A 79 8.48 12.22 -6.18
CA VAL A 79 8.03 13.03 -7.31
C VAL A 79 8.13 14.51 -6.94
N THR A 80 8.69 15.30 -7.82
CA THR A 80 8.84 16.76 -7.64
C THR A 80 8.10 17.53 -8.73
N ASP A 81 7.64 18.72 -8.38
CA ASP A 81 7.08 19.67 -9.34
C ASP A 81 8.18 20.30 -10.24
N GLU A 82 7.78 21.17 -11.16
CA GLU A 82 8.70 21.89 -12.07
C GLU A 82 9.73 22.76 -11.33
N ASN A 83 9.47 23.13 -10.08
CA ASN A 83 10.36 23.93 -9.23
C ASN A 83 11.26 23.06 -8.33
N GLY A 84 11.14 21.73 -8.40
CA GLY A 84 11.86 20.78 -7.57
C GLY A 84 11.28 20.58 -6.18
N ASN A 85 10.06 21.04 -5.90
CA ASN A 85 9.42 20.78 -4.60
C ASN A 85 8.74 19.43 -4.60
N PRO A 86 8.82 18.67 -3.48
CA PRO A 86 8.11 17.40 -3.34
C PRO A 86 6.58 17.57 -3.49
N THR A 87 5.97 16.74 -4.34
CA THR A 87 4.52 16.76 -4.60
C THR A 87 3.71 16.03 -3.54
N GLY A 88 4.34 15.17 -2.75
CA GLY A 88 3.70 14.24 -1.85
C GLY A 88 3.51 12.83 -2.45
N ASN A 89 3.93 12.59 -3.68
CA ASN A 89 4.00 11.25 -4.26
C ASN A 89 5.40 10.66 -4.07
N VAL A 90 5.45 9.43 -3.53
CA VAL A 90 6.67 8.64 -3.41
C VAL A 90 6.38 7.23 -3.89
N TYR A 91 7.23 6.72 -4.76
CA TYR A 91 7.10 5.36 -5.31
C TYR A 91 8.29 4.48 -4.93
N PHE A 92 8.02 3.18 -4.82
CA PHE A 92 9.06 2.16 -4.84
C PHE A 92 9.45 1.90 -6.29
N ASP A 93 10.76 1.96 -6.56
CA ASP A 93 11.35 1.65 -7.86
C ASP A 93 11.55 0.13 -7.96
N VAL A 94 10.63 -0.54 -8.63
CA VAL A 94 10.66 -2.01 -8.79
C VAL A 94 11.89 -2.45 -9.57
N ALA A 95 12.35 -1.67 -10.54
CA ALA A 95 13.51 -2.00 -11.36
C ALA A 95 14.83 -1.93 -10.55
N SER A 96 14.87 -1.14 -9.48
CA SER A 96 16.03 -1.00 -8.60
C SER A 96 16.34 -2.24 -7.75
N TRP A 97 15.35 -3.15 -7.58
CA TRP A 97 15.48 -4.34 -6.74
C TRP A 97 15.61 -5.61 -7.58
N PRO A 98 16.83 -6.19 -7.75
CA PRO A 98 17.04 -7.34 -8.65
C PRO A 98 16.26 -8.61 -8.25
N HIS A 99 15.89 -8.72 -6.97
CA HIS A 99 15.15 -9.87 -6.42
C HIS A 99 13.64 -9.64 -6.31
N TYR A 100 13.15 -8.54 -6.90
CA TYR A 100 11.70 -8.26 -6.87
C TYR A 100 10.93 -9.39 -7.55
N GLY A 101 9.91 -9.90 -6.85
CA GLY A 101 9.08 -10.98 -7.37
C GLY A 101 9.61 -12.40 -7.16
N GLU A 102 10.81 -12.61 -6.59
CA GLU A 102 11.33 -13.97 -6.33
C GLU A 102 10.39 -14.81 -5.48
N LEU A 103 9.86 -14.24 -4.39
CA LEU A 103 8.95 -14.94 -3.49
C LEU A 103 7.61 -15.27 -4.14
N THR A 104 7.10 -14.38 -4.97
CA THR A 104 5.80 -14.50 -5.64
C THR A 104 5.89 -15.12 -7.03
N HIS A 105 7.11 -15.44 -7.49
CA HIS A 105 7.41 -15.91 -8.84
C HIS A 105 6.98 -14.94 -9.95
N GLN A 106 6.92 -13.64 -9.63
CA GLN A 106 6.68 -12.59 -10.62
C GLN A 106 7.88 -12.44 -11.55
N LYS A 107 7.65 -12.28 -12.84
CA LYS A 107 8.72 -12.06 -13.82
C LYS A 107 9.01 -10.56 -13.95
N GLN A 108 10.29 -10.20 -13.92
CA GLN A 108 10.74 -8.81 -14.17
C GLN A 108 10.81 -8.53 -15.70
N THR A 109 9.80 -8.87 -16.46
CA THR A 109 9.76 -8.56 -17.90
C THR A 109 9.08 -7.21 -18.11
N ALA A 110 9.65 -6.42 -19.03
CA ALA A 110 9.00 -5.17 -19.46
C ALA A 110 7.59 -5.45 -19.97
N VAL A 111 6.66 -4.59 -19.65
CA VAL A 111 5.21 -4.75 -19.92
C VAL A 111 4.92 -5.04 -21.42
N ALA A 112 5.78 -4.61 -22.34
CA ALA A 112 5.65 -4.87 -23.77
C ALA A 112 5.91 -6.33 -24.17
N ASP A 113 6.79 -7.05 -23.43
CA ASP A 113 7.15 -8.44 -23.75
C ASP A 113 6.24 -9.44 -23.01
N ALA A 114 5.71 -9.07 -21.85
CA ALA A 114 4.87 -9.94 -21.03
C ALA A 114 3.54 -10.30 -21.71
N ALA A 115 2.98 -9.41 -22.50
CA ALA A 115 1.72 -9.67 -23.22
C ALA A 115 1.84 -10.72 -24.33
N SER A 116 3.05 -10.96 -24.86
CA SER A 116 3.26 -11.84 -26.00
C SER A 116 3.71 -13.26 -25.63
N GLU A 117 4.52 -13.43 -24.58
CA GLU A 117 5.07 -14.73 -24.22
C GLU A 117 4.22 -15.56 -23.25
N VAL A 118 3.42 -14.89 -22.40
CA VAL A 118 2.61 -15.59 -21.39
C VAL A 118 1.26 -16.07 -21.95
N ALA A 119 0.77 -15.45 -23.01
CA ALA A 119 -0.45 -15.87 -23.70
C ALA A 119 -0.39 -17.28 -24.28
N ASP A 120 0.82 -17.75 -24.64
CA ASP A 120 1.02 -19.04 -25.31
C ASP A 120 1.25 -20.22 -24.34
N ALA A 121 1.61 -19.97 -23.07
CA ALA A 121 2.09 -21.04 -22.20
C ALA A 121 1.12 -21.51 -21.09
N MET A 122 0.15 -20.72 -20.63
CA MET A 122 -0.61 -21.04 -19.40
C MET A 122 -2.08 -20.60 -19.37
N GLY A 123 -2.80 -20.50 -20.45
CA GLY A 123 -4.21 -20.09 -20.41
C GLY A 123 -4.43 -18.69 -19.78
N PRO A 124 -5.66 -18.17 -19.69
CA PRO A 124 -5.89 -16.80 -19.25
C PRO A 124 -5.38 -16.58 -17.80
N SER A 125 -4.25 -15.88 -17.69
CA SER A 125 -3.60 -15.52 -16.42
C SER A 125 -4.16 -14.23 -15.81
N VAL A 126 -5.22 -13.67 -16.40
CA VAL A 126 -5.88 -12.45 -15.96
C VAL A 126 -7.00 -12.76 -14.97
N ASP A 127 -7.14 -11.92 -13.94
CA ASP A 127 -8.30 -11.95 -13.06
C ASP A 127 -9.56 -11.44 -13.79
N ASN A 128 -10.72 -11.49 -13.10
CA ASN A 128 -11.98 -11.02 -13.67
C ASN A 128 -12.01 -9.50 -14.01
N ALA A 129 -10.99 -8.75 -13.61
CA ALA A 129 -10.79 -7.34 -13.91
C ALA A 129 -9.80 -7.11 -15.08
N GLY A 130 -9.21 -8.18 -15.62
CA GLY A 130 -8.25 -8.09 -16.72
C GLY A 130 -6.81 -7.83 -16.30
N ASN A 131 -6.48 -7.92 -14.98
CA ASN A 131 -5.12 -7.73 -14.49
C ASN A 131 -4.29 -9.01 -14.64
N ASP A 132 -3.01 -8.84 -14.99
CA ASP A 132 -2.05 -9.94 -14.95
C ASP A 132 -1.89 -10.43 -13.49
N LYS A 133 -2.21 -11.69 -13.26
CA LYS A 133 -2.13 -12.33 -11.95
C LYS A 133 -0.71 -12.30 -11.34
N TYR A 134 0.30 -12.26 -12.18
CA TYR A 134 1.71 -12.31 -11.76
C TYR A 134 2.39 -10.94 -11.72
N ASN A 135 1.82 -9.94 -12.38
CA ASN A 135 2.28 -8.55 -12.39
C ASN A 135 1.08 -7.61 -12.24
N PRO A 136 0.40 -7.62 -11.08
CA PRO A 136 -0.77 -6.79 -10.89
C PRO A 136 -0.36 -5.32 -10.95
N VAL A 137 -0.90 -4.59 -11.91
CA VAL A 137 -0.89 -3.14 -11.94
C VAL A 137 -2.21 -2.68 -11.35
N ASP A 138 -2.17 -1.89 -10.28
CA ASP A 138 -3.40 -1.33 -9.72
C ASP A 138 -3.94 -0.25 -10.68
N PRO A 139 -5.11 -0.47 -11.33
CA PRO A 139 -5.69 0.52 -12.23
C PRO A 139 -6.01 1.84 -11.53
N ALA A 140 -6.20 1.82 -10.21
CA ALA A 140 -6.45 3.01 -9.41
C ALA A 140 -5.15 3.79 -9.10
N ASP A 141 -4.00 3.19 -9.37
CA ASP A 141 -2.67 3.77 -9.12
C ASP A 141 -1.89 4.03 -10.42
N MET A 142 -2.59 4.20 -11.54
CA MET A 142 -2.01 4.62 -12.81
C MET A 142 -1.68 6.11 -12.75
N SER A 143 -0.38 6.43 -12.61
CA SER A 143 0.13 7.80 -12.60
C SER A 143 1.22 7.94 -13.67
N GLU A 144 1.21 9.08 -14.38
CA GLU A 144 2.28 9.46 -15.31
C GLU A 144 3.62 9.74 -14.59
N ASP A 145 3.58 9.91 -13.28
CA ASP A 145 4.76 10.15 -12.43
C ASP A 145 5.62 8.88 -12.22
N LYS A 146 5.12 7.70 -12.57
CA LYS A 146 5.82 6.43 -12.38
C LYS A 146 6.90 6.23 -13.44
N HIS A 147 8.09 5.78 -13.02
CA HIS A 147 9.17 5.38 -13.94
C HIS A 147 8.85 4.06 -14.65
N ASP A 148 8.22 3.12 -13.94
CA ASP A 148 7.72 1.85 -14.45
C ASP A 148 6.26 1.66 -14.00
N PRO A 149 5.36 1.16 -14.86
CA PRO A 149 3.97 0.90 -14.48
C PRO A 149 3.80 -0.01 -13.26
N ARG A 150 4.81 -0.84 -12.95
CA ARG A 150 4.82 -1.74 -11.79
C ARG A 150 5.23 -1.06 -10.49
N ASP A 151 5.80 0.15 -10.56
CA ASP A 151 6.12 0.92 -9.36
C ASP A 151 4.86 1.13 -8.56
N PHE A 152 4.96 1.05 -7.25
CA PHE A 152 3.81 1.20 -6.37
C PHE A 152 4.02 2.33 -5.36
N ALA A 153 2.92 2.98 -5.00
CA ALA A 153 2.96 4.10 -4.11
C ALA A 153 3.36 3.69 -2.69
N LEU A 154 4.38 4.35 -2.16
CA LEU A 154 4.76 4.34 -0.75
C LEU A 154 4.05 5.46 0.01
N TRP A 155 3.92 6.64 -0.63
CA TRP A 155 3.19 7.79 -0.12
C TRP A 155 2.42 8.42 -1.26
N LYS A 156 1.20 8.89 -1.01
CA LYS A 156 0.31 9.47 -2.02
C LYS A 156 -0.01 10.91 -1.69
N ALA A 157 0.17 11.82 -2.64
CA ALA A 157 -0.33 13.17 -2.54
C ALA A 157 -1.85 13.19 -2.30
N PRO A 158 -2.37 14.15 -1.54
CA PRO A 158 -3.80 14.21 -1.29
C PRO A 158 -4.55 14.63 -2.57
N LYS A 159 -5.71 14.05 -2.79
CA LYS A 159 -6.67 14.53 -3.78
C LYS A 159 -7.38 15.78 -3.23
N ASP A 160 -7.93 16.61 -4.11
CA ASP A 160 -8.73 17.78 -3.68
C ASP A 160 -9.92 17.38 -2.80
N SER A 161 -10.49 16.23 -3.07
CA SER A 161 -11.63 15.66 -2.33
C SER A 161 -11.25 15.08 -0.96
N ASP A 162 -9.96 14.84 -0.69
CA ASP A 162 -9.55 14.22 0.56
C ASP A 162 -9.74 15.17 1.74
N PRO A 163 -10.26 14.70 2.89
CA PRO A 163 -10.37 15.51 4.09
C PRO A 163 -9.02 16.03 4.59
N LEU A 164 -9.02 17.20 5.21
CA LEU A 164 -7.79 17.80 5.73
C LEU A 164 -7.15 16.98 6.85
N ASP A 165 -7.96 16.28 7.62
CA ASP A 165 -7.53 15.41 8.73
C ASP A 165 -7.10 13.99 8.27
N ALA A 166 -7.19 13.72 6.96
CA ALA A 166 -6.63 12.54 6.32
C ALA A 166 -5.30 12.82 5.59
N ARG A 167 -4.58 13.86 6.00
CA ARG A 167 -3.34 14.32 5.38
C ARG A 167 -2.25 14.52 6.44
N TRP A 168 -1.05 14.01 6.17
CA TRP A 168 0.12 14.14 7.05
C TRP A 168 1.25 14.87 6.34
N ASN A 169 1.90 15.77 7.06
CA ASN A 169 3.08 16.47 6.56
C ASN A 169 4.33 15.59 6.71
N THR A 170 5.10 15.46 5.67
CA THR A 170 6.33 14.66 5.63
C THR A 170 7.45 15.44 4.94
N PRO A 171 8.72 14.98 5.04
CA PRO A 171 9.82 15.57 4.28
C PRO A 171 9.67 15.47 2.76
N PHE A 172 8.82 14.58 2.26
CA PHE A 172 8.53 14.36 0.84
C PHE A 172 7.19 14.94 0.40
N GLY A 173 6.62 15.85 1.19
CA GLY A 173 5.36 16.55 0.91
C GLY A 173 4.22 16.08 1.79
N THR A 174 3.07 16.76 1.66
CA THR A 174 1.83 16.40 2.35
C THR A 174 1.15 15.26 1.62
N GLY A 175 0.61 14.30 2.36
CA GLY A 175 -0.07 13.15 1.77
C GLY A 175 -0.52 12.12 2.79
N ARG A 176 -0.71 10.91 2.33
CA ARG A 176 -1.10 9.74 3.12
C ARG A 176 -0.36 8.50 2.66
N PRO A 177 -0.31 7.44 3.48
CA PRO A 177 0.43 6.23 3.11
C PRO A 177 -0.18 5.54 1.87
N GLY A 178 0.69 4.92 1.08
CA GLY A 178 0.31 3.88 0.15
C GLY A 178 -0.02 2.59 0.91
N TRP A 179 -0.86 1.75 0.33
CA TRP A 179 -1.32 0.53 1.02
C TRP A 179 -0.20 -0.43 1.43
N HIS A 180 0.81 -0.59 0.59
CA HIS A 180 1.90 -1.56 0.84
C HIS A 180 2.82 -1.19 1.99
N ILE A 181 3.08 0.11 2.23
CA ILE A 181 3.99 0.54 3.29
C ILE A 181 3.42 0.32 4.69
N GLU A 182 2.09 0.29 4.83
CA GLU A 182 1.41 0.10 6.10
C GLU A 182 1.80 -1.23 6.75
N CYS A 183 1.54 -2.32 6.03
CA CYS A 183 1.87 -3.66 6.52
C CYS A 183 3.38 -3.84 6.71
N SER A 184 4.19 -3.28 5.82
CA SER A 184 5.64 -3.38 5.90
C SER A 184 6.19 -2.72 7.16
N ALA A 185 5.76 -1.49 7.46
CA ALA A 185 6.18 -0.77 8.66
C ALA A 185 5.70 -1.44 9.95
N MET A 186 4.43 -1.87 10.00
CA MET A 186 3.89 -2.57 11.16
C MET A 186 4.56 -3.93 11.38
N SER A 187 4.82 -4.70 10.33
CA SER A 187 5.55 -5.97 10.42
C SER A 187 6.98 -5.74 10.94
N HIS A 188 7.67 -4.74 10.40
CA HIS A 188 9.01 -4.40 10.84
C HIS A 188 9.04 -4.03 12.32
N ARG A 189 8.04 -3.30 12.82
CA ARG A 189 7.97 -2.92 14.23
C ARG A 189 7.69 -4.09 15.16
N TYR A 190 6.76 -4.98 14.81
CA TYR A 190 6.27 -6.01 15.75
C TYR A 190 6.94 -7.38 15.59
N LEU A 191 7.57 -7.64 14.44
CA LEU A 191 8.13 -8.97 14.10
C LEU A 191 9.63 -8.94 13.80
N LYS A 192 10.28 -7.77 13.81
CA LYS A 192 11.67 -7.58 13.43
C LYS A 192 12.68 -8.45 14.21
N ASP A 193 12.41 -8.70 15.46
CA ASP A 193 13.34 -9.40 16.38
C ASP A 193 12.83 -10.83 16.75
N MET A 194 11.98 -11.44 15.94
CA MET A 194 11.43 -12.78 16.18
C MET A 194 12.03 -13.84 15.30
#